data_984ff4403a88bb34bb131daacaf6277f
#
_entry.id   984ff4403a88bb34bb131daacaf6277f
#
_cell.length_a   1.000
_cell.length_b   1.000
_cell.length_c   1.000
_cell.angle_alpha   90.00
_cell.angle_beta   90.00
_cell.angle_gamma   90.00
#
_symmetry.space_group_name_H-M   'P 1'
#
loop_
_entity.id
_entity.type
_entity.pdbx_description
1 polymer ?
#
loop_
_entity_poly.entity_id
_entity_poly.type
_entity_poly.pdbx_seq_one_letter_code
_entity_poly.pdbx_strand_id
1 'polypeptide(L)'
;MGLRDRGVEIKTPDQIAKMRVAGLLVGRTLEVLREAVRPGVSTGELDRLAEQHIRDGGGTPSFLGYGAPPFPASICASVNDQVVHGIPGSRVLAEGDVISIDCGAIVDGWHGDAAITVPVGEVAEEVTELLRVTEEAMWAGFAAARLGGRVTDISHAVEQHVRSQAHPTGGSWGILEDFTGHGIGTAMHQPPNVPNYGRAGRGPKLERGLALAVEPMVTLGSKHAVLDDDEWTVLSADGSWAAHSEHTFTLTPDGAWILTAVDGGRARLAELGVPYGGD
;
A
#
# COMPACT_ATOMS: atom_id res chain seq x y z
N MET A 1 -27.75 12.12 0.23
CA MET A 1 -26.30 12.17 0.36
C MET A 1 -26.00 12.60 1.80
N GLY A 2 -25.53 11.67 2.64
CA GLY A 2 -25.27 11.94 4.06
C GLY A 2 -24.06 12.86 4.23
N LEU A 3 -23.97 13.56 5.37
CA LEU A 3 -22.85 14.44 5.74
C LEU A 3 -21.48 13.71 5.70
N ARG A 4 -21.46 12.36 5.69
CA ARG A 4 -20.26 11.50 5.67
C ARG A 4 -19.71 11.24 4.26
N ASP A 5 -20.42 11.58 3.20
CA ASP A 5 -20.03 11.35 1.80
C ASP A 5 -19.51 12.64 1.12
N ARG A 6 -19.34 13.73 1.87
CA ARG A 6 -18.81 14.99 1.34
C ARG A 6 -17.34 14.85 1.01
N GLY A 7 -16.99 15.05 -0.25
CA GLY A 7 -15.63 15.02 -0.75
C GLY A 7 -15.16 13.69 -1.34
N VAL A 8 -16.02 12.66 -1.34
CA VAL A 8 -15.72 11.39 -2.03
C VAL A 8 -15.81 11.62 -3.54
N GLU A 9 -14.72 11.38 -4.25
CA GLU A 9 -14.64 11.49 -5.71
C GLU A 9 -15.06 10.17 -6.36
N ILE A 10 -16.16 10.21 -7.12
CA ILE A 10 -16.65 9.05 -7.90
C ILE A 10 -16.21 9.22 -9.35
N LYS A 11 -15.42 8.29 -9.86
CA LYS A 11 -14.83 8.30 -11.19
C LYS A 11 -15.76 7.67 -12.22
N THR A 12 -15.75 8.23 -13.42
CA THR A 12 -16.35 7.59 -14.61
C THR A 12 -15.49 6.40 -15.05
N PRO A 13 -16.01 5.49 -15.90
CA PRO A 13 -15.19 4.40 -16.47
C PRO A 13 -13.92 4.90 -17.17
N ASP A 14 -14.01 5.99 -17.94
CA ASP A 14 -12.86 6.58 -18.64
C ASP A 14 -11.82 7.13 -17.65
N GLN A 15 -12.26 7.68 -16.52
CA GLN A 15 -11.36 8.14 -15.46
C GLN A 15 -10.66 6.98 -14.73
N ILE A 16 -11.39 5.88 -14.49
CA ILE A 16 -10.79 4.64 -13.96
C ILE A 16 -9.77 4.07 -14.95
N ALA A 17 -10.04 4.10 -16.26
CA ALA A 17 -9.07 3.69 -17.28
C ALA A 17 -7.80 4.54 -17.24
N LYS A 18 -7.90 5.86 -17.02
CA LYS A 18 -6.72 6.73 -16.81
C LYS A 18 -5.97 6.39 -15.53
N MET A 19 -6.68 6.14 -14.42
CA MET A 19 -6.06 5.67 -13.18
C MET A 19 -5.35 4.33 -13.38
N ARG A 20 -5.89 3.45 -14.21
CA ARG A 20 -5.24 2.18 -14.57
C ARG A 20 -3.89 2.40 -15.27
N VAL A 21 -3.77 3.43 -16.12
CA VAL A 21 -2.48 3.78 -16.76
C VAL A 21 -1.44 4.18 -15.71
N ALA A 22 -1.81 5.06 -14.77
CA ALA A 22 -0.94 5.45 -13.66
C ALA A 22 -0.61 4.25 -12.76
N GLY A 23 -1.61 3.43 -12.42
CA GLY A 23 -1.43 2.23 -11.62
C GLY A 23 -0.52 1.19 -12.27
N LEU A 24 -0.60 0.99 -13.59
CA LEU A 24 0.31 0.11 -14.32
C LEU A 24 1.75 0.61 -14.28
N LEU A 25 1.95 1.93 -14.39
CA LEU A 25 3.29 2.51 -14.26
C LEU A 25 3.86 2.25 -12.87
N VAL A 26 3.08 2.47 -11.82
CA VAL A 26 3.48 2.16 -10.43
C VAL A 26 3.81 0.67 -10.27
N GLY A 27 2.90 -0.22 -10.68
CA GLY A 27 3.12 -1.66 -10.55
C GLY A 27 4.39 -2.14 -11.23
N ARG A 28 4.66 -1.67 -12.46
CA ARG A 28 5.91 -1.99 -13.20
C ARG A 28 7.14 -1.38 -12.54
N THR A 29 7.04 -0.17 -11.99
CA THR A 29 8.14 0.44 -11.22
C THR A 29 8.48 -0.42 -10.00
N LEU A 30 7.48 -0.89 -9.27
CA LEU A 30 7.70 -1.78 -8.12
C LEU A 30 8.30 -3.14 -8.51
N GLU A 31 7.95 -3.70 -9.68
CA GLU A 31 8.61 -4.91 -10.20
C GLU A 31 10.10 -4.67 -10.46
N VAL A 32 10.45 -3.56 -11.12
CA VAL A 32 11.85 -3.16 -11.37
C VAL A 32 12.61 -2.95 -10.05
N LEU A 33 11.99 -2.32 -9.06
CA LEU A 33 12.61 -2.10 -7.74
C LEU A 33 12.79 -3.41 -6.98
N ARG A 34 11.81 -4.32 -7.02
CA ARG A 34 11.91 -5.67 -6.43
C ARG A 34 13.12 -6.43 -6.96
N GLU A 35 13.36 -6.38 -8.27
CA GLU A 35 14.51 -7.03 -8.91
C GLU A 35 15.85 -6.35 -8.55
N ALA A 36 15.82 -5.05 -8.25
CA ALA A 36 17.01 -4.28 -7.88
C ALA A 36 17.41 -4.45 -6.40
N VAL A 37 16.47 -4.84 -5.52
CA VAL A 37 16.73 -5.04 -4.09
C VAL A 37 17.69 -6.22 -3.90
N ARG A 38 18.86 -5.92 -3.30
CA ARG A 38 19.87 -6.90 -2.91
C ARG A 38 20.84 -6.28 -1.89
N PRO A 39 21.61 -7.08 -1.15
CA PRO A 39 22.68 -6.55 -0.32
C PRO A 39 23.64 -5.67 -1.11
N GLY A 40 24.05 -4.55 -0.52
CA GLY A 40 24.96 -3.58 -1.12
C GLY A 40 24.33 -2.45 -1.92
N VAL A 41 23.02 -2.50 -2.20
CA VAL A 41 22.30 -1.38 -2.84
C VAL A 41 21.87 -0.39 -1.77
N SER A 42 22.00 0.90 -2.03
CA SER A 42 21.48 1.95 -1.14
C SER A 42 20.03 2.29 -1.46
N THR A 43 19.29 2.76 -0.44
CA THR A 43 17.90 3.22 -0.63
C THR A 43 17.83 4.39 -1.61
N GLY A 44 18.83 5.26 -1.66
CA GLY A 44 18.94 6.35 -2.64
C GLY A 44 19.20 5.88 -4.08
N GLU A 45 19.82 4.70 -4.29
CA GLU A 45 19.92 4.10 -5.64
C GLU A 45 18.56 3.59 -6.11
N LEU A 46 17.77 2.99 -5.22
CA LEU A 46 16.40 2.56 -5.53
C LEU A 46 15.49 3.76 -5.85
N ASP A 47 15.62 4.86 -5.13
CA ASP A 47 14.88 6.10 -5.39
C ASP A 47 15.16 6.67 -6.79
N ARG A 48 16.45 6.78 -7.15
CA ARG A 48 16.84 7.24 -8.50
C ARG A 48 16.32 6.33 -9.60
N LEU A 49 16.35 5.03 -9.38
CA LEU A 49 15.83 4.04 -10.33
C LEU A 49 14.30 4.20 -10.51
N ALA A 50 13.58 4.39 -9.40
CA ALA A 50 12.14 4.63 -9.43
C ALA A 50 11.79 5.92 -10.18
N GLU A 51 12.47 7.04 -9.85
CA GLU A 51 12.24 8.33 -10.51
C GLU A 51 12.48 8.23 -12.00
N GLN A 52 13.59 7.61 -12.42
CA GLN A 52 13.91 7.42 -13.84
C GLN A 52 12.83 6.61 -14.54
N HIS A 53 12.42 5.47 -13.96
CA HIS A 53 11.40 4.59 -14.55
C HIS A 53 10.04 5.27 -14.67
N ILE A 54 9.62 6.02 -13.64
CA ILE A 54 8.36 6.78 -13.65
C ILE A 54 8.39 7.85 -14.76
N ARG A 55 9.49 8.62 -14.86
CA ARG A 55 9.63 9.68 -15.87
C ARG A 55 9.72 9.13 -17.28
N ASP A 56 10.44 8.05 -17.50
CA ASP A 56 10.54 7.37 -18.80
C ASP A 56 9.18 6.81 -19.24
N GLY A 57 8.34 6.39 -18.27
CA GLY A 57 6.96 5.99 -18.50
C GLY A 57 5.97 7.14 -18.71
N GLY A 58 6.45 8.40 -18.77
CA GLY A 58 5.63 9.59 -18.99
C GLY A 58 4.87 10.08 -17.74
N GLY A 59 5.20 9.55 -16.56
CA GLY A 59 4.62 9.96 -15.28
C GLY A 59 5.46 10.99 -14.52
N THR A 60 4.93 11.43 -13.40
CA THR A 60 5.60 12.24 -12.39
C THR A 60 5.50 11.55 -11.04
N PRO A 61 6.59 11.43 -10.23
CA PRO A 61 6.49 10.87 -8.88
C PRO A 61 5.48 11.64 -8.02
N SER A 62 4.60 10.92 -7.32
CA SER A 62 3.55 11.54 -6.50
C SER A 62 4.08 12.13 -5.20
N PHE A 63 5.16 11.53 -4.65
CA PHE A 63 5.67 11.87 -3.32
C PHE A 63 6.66 13.02 -3.35
N LEU A 64 7.44 13.17 -4.42
CA LEU A 64 8.45 14.24 -4.53
C LEU A 64 7.82 15.61 -4.39
N GLY A 65 8.13 16.30 -3.29
CA GLY A 65 7.58 17.62 -2.98
C GLY A 65 6.20 17.59 -2.29
N TYR A 66 5.68 16.43 -1.94
CA TYR A 66 4.40 16.31 -1.23
C TYR A 66 4.53 16.70 0.25
N GLY A 67 3.48 17.30 0.80
CA GLY A 67 3.37 17.60 2.24
C GLY A 67 4.13 18.86 2.69
N ALA A 68 4.27 19.01 4.00
CA ALA A 68 4.96 20.12 4.64
C ALA A 68 5.61 19.64 5.96
N PRO A 69 6.97 19.55 6.02
CA PRO A 69 7.92 19.88 4.95
C PRO A 69 7.73 19.02 3.70
N PRO A 70 8.14 19.48 2.52
CA PRO A 70 7.98 18.69 1.30
C PRO A 70 8.85 17.42 1.37
N PHE A 71 8.25 16.24 1.05
CA PHE A 71 8.97 14.98 0.99
C PHE A 71 10.08 15.04 -0.06
N PRO A 72 11.32 14.66 0.25
CA PRO A 72 12.47 14.98 -0.60
C PRO A 72 12.75 13.95 -1.70
N ALA A 73 11.95 12.87 -1.83
CA ALA A 73 12.24 11.71 -2.67
C ALA A 73 11.04 11.27 -3.49
N SER A 74 11.26 10.37 -4.45
CA SER A 74 10.24 9.85 -5.37
C SER A 74 9.50 8.63 -4.83
N ILE A 75 10.13 7.89 -3.90
CA ILE A 75 9.55 6.75 -3.18
C ILE A 75 9.77 6.90 -1.68
N CYS A 76 8.98 6.17 -0.87
CA CYS A 76 9.36 5.89 0.50
C CYS A 76 10.14 4.56 0.53
N ALA A 77 11.20 4.50 1.33
CA ALA A 77 12.08 3.32 1.47
C ALA A 77 12.30 3.02 2.95
N SER A 78 11.38 2.27 3.54
CA SER A 78 11.34 2.00 4.98
C SER A 78 11.97 0.65 5.28
N VAL A 79 13.04 0.64 6.08
CA VAL A 79 13.86 -0.56 6.31
C VAL A 79 13.72 -1.03 7.76
N ASN A 80 13.40 -2.32 7.94
CA ASN A 80 13.30 -3.04 9.22
C ASN A 80 12.20 -2.48 10.14
N ASP A 81 12.56 -1.71 11.16
CA ASP A 81 11.67 -1.06 12.14
C ASP A 81 11.04 0.25 11.65
N GLN A 82 11.46 0.73 10.48
CA GLN A 82 10.77 1.81 9.79
C GLN A 82 9.47 1.27 9.18
N VAL A 83 8.34 1.79 9.65
CA VAL A 83 7.01 1.31 9.23
C VAL A 83 6.64 1.86 7.87
N VAL A 84 6.65 3.21 7.74
CA VAL A 84 6.35 3.94 6.51
C VAL A 84 7.15 5.24 6.43
N HIS A 85 7.11 5.88 5.26
CA HIS A 85 7.69 7.19 4.96
C HIS A 85 9.21 7.30 5.19
N GLY A 86 9.94 6.19 5.21
CA GLY A 86 11.40 6.22 5.28
C GLY A 86 11.99 7.01 4.11
N ILE A 87 12.81 8.03 4.42
CA ILE A 87 13.45 8.87 3.39
C ILE A 87 14.62 8.10 2.76
N PRO A 88 14.61 7.87 1.43
CA PRO A 88 15.73 7.26 0.73
C PRO A 88 17.03 8.08 0.87
N GLY A 89 18.16 7.39 1.03
CA GLY A 89 19.43 8.07 1.22
C GLY A 89 20.64 7.14 1.10
N SER A 90 21.66 7.38 1.91
CA SER A 90 22.92 6.63 1.91
C SER A 90 22.86 5.29 2.64
N ARG A 91 21.71 4.91 3.25
CA ARG A 91 21.55 3.60 3.90
C ARG A 91 21.72 2.48 2.87
N VAL A 92 22.71 1.63 3.09
CA VAL A 92 22.99 0.46 2.26
C VAL A 92 22.30 -0.75 2.87
N LEU A 93 21.56 -1.48 2.04
CA LEU A 93 20.85 -2.69 2.43
C LEU A 93 21.85 -3.82 2.72
N ALA A 94 21.64 -4.55 3.80
CA ALA A 94 22.44 -5.69 4.23
C ALA A 94 21.65 -7.01 4.05
N GLU A 95 22.38 -8.11 3.99
CA GLU A 95 21.79 -9.45 4.05
C GLU A 95 20.94 -9.59 5.32
N GLY A 96 19.72 -10.08 5.18
CA GLY A 96 18.78 -10.25 6.27
C GLY A 96 17.89 -9.04 6.57
N ASP A 97 18.12 -7.86 5.96
CA ASP A 97 17.20 -6.73 6.05
C ASP A 97 15.86 -7.00 5.36
N VAL A 98 14.87 -6.20 5.67
CA VAL A 98 13.62 -6.10 4.92
C VAL A 98 13.38 -4.64 4.54
N ILE A 99 12.83 -4.39 3.36
CA ILE A 99 12.51 -3.04 2.91
C ILE A 99 11.07 -2.95 2.40
N SER A 100 10.30 -2.03 2.95
CA SER A 100 9.02 -1.60 2.38
C SER A 100 9.29 -0.45 1.41
N ILE A 101 8.90 -0.64 0.16
CA ILE A 101 9.01 0.37 -0.90
C ILE A 101 7.61 0.79 -1.28
N ASP A 102 7.31 2.06 -1.07
CA ASP A 102 6.05 2.68 -1.43
C ASP A 102 6.29 3.66 -2.57
N CYS A 103 5.45 3.57 -3.61
CA CYS A 103 5.65 4.24 -4.88
C CYS A 103 4.32 4.76 -5.45
N GLY A 104 4.25 6.09 -5.64
CA GLY A 104 3.15 6.75 -6.32
C GLY A 104 3.57 7.43 -7.60
N ALA A 105 2.71 7.42 -8.61
CA ALA A 105 2.91 8.12 -9.87
C ALA A 105 1.65 8.84 -10.36
N ILE A 106 1.86 9.98 -11.01
CA ILE A 106 0.81 10.78 -11.67
C ILE A 106 0.98 10.64 -13.17
N VAL A 107 -0.10 10.26 -13.86
CA VAL A 107 -0.19 10.28 -15.33
C VAL A 107 -1.47 11.01 -15.72
N ASP A 108 -1.36 12.03 -16.57
CA ASP A 108 -2.48 12.87 -17.02
C ASP A 108 -3.37 13.40 -15.87
N GLY A 109 -2.74 13.72 -14.72
CA GLY A 109 -3.42 14.25 -13.53
C GLY A 109 -4.12 13.20 -12.66
N TRP A 110 -3.90 11.89 -12.92
CA TRP A 110 -4.44 10.79 -12.12
C TRP A 110 -3.34 10.04 -11.38
N HIS A 111 -3.56 9.77 -10.10
CA HIS A 111 -2.63 9.05 -9.26
C HIS A 111 -2.86 7.53 -9.32
N GLY A 112 -1.76 6.79 -9.25
CA GLY A 112 -1.71 5.41 -8.80
C GLY A 112 -0.77 5.35 -7.61
N ASP A 113 -1.04 4.44 -6.65
CA ASP A 113 -0.30 4.28 -5.40
C ASP A 113 -0.25 2.82 -4.99
N ALA A 114 0.92 2.32 -4.62
CA ALA A 114 1.12 0.95 -4.16
C ALA A 114 2.44 0.77 -3.41
N ALA A 115 2.45 -0.18 -2.48
CA ALA A 115 3.64 -0.56 -1.73
C ALA A 115 3.86 -2.07 -1.71
N ILE A 116 5.13 -2.45 -1.69
CA ILE A 116 5.60 -3.82 -1.50
C ILE A 116 6.62 -3.89 -0.38
N THR A 117 6.66 -4.99 0.34
CA THR A 117 7.76 -5.30 1.25
C THR A 117 8.60 -6.44 0.68
N VAL A 118 9.91 -6.25 0.61
CA VAL A 118 10.85 -7.16 -0.05
C VAL A 118 11.94 -7.58 0.94
N PRO A 119 12.24 -8.89 1.06
CA PRO A 119 13.39 -9.36 1.82
C PRO A 119 14.68 -9.04 1.07
N VAL A 120 15.76 -8.75 1.80
CA VAL A 120 17.09 -8.51 1.26
C VAL A 120 17.96 -9.75 1.50
N GLY A 121 18.04 -10.61 0.48
CA GLY A 121 18.68 -11.93 0.63
C GLY A 121 17.85 -12.89 1.49
N GLU A 122 18.51 -13.70 2.31
CA GLU A 122 17.84 -14.62 3.24
C GLU A 122 17.44 -13.90 4.53
N VAL A 123 16.16 -14.01 4.92
CA VAL A 123 15.62 -13.42 6.14
C VAL A 123 15.15 -14.50 7.13
N ALA A 124 15.01 -14.13 8.39
CA ALA A 124 14.46 -15.03 9.42
C ALA A 124 13.02 -15.45 9.11
N GLU A 125 12.60 -16.62 9.61
CA GLU A 125 11.26 -17.17 9.40
C GLU A 125 10.16 -16.22 9.88
N GLU A 126 10.35 -15.59 11.03
CA GLU A 126 9.41 -14.59 11.57
C GLU A 126 9.21 -13.39 10.62
N VAL A 127 10.26 -12.99 9.91
CA VAL A 127 10.20 -11.92 8.91
C VAL A 127 9.42 -12.40 7.68
N THR A 128 9.70 -13.61 7.21
CA THR A 128 8.93 -14.22 6.10
C THR A 128 7.44 -14.27 6.41
N GLU A 129 7.08 -14.66 7.65
CA GLU A 129 5.70 -14.67 8.11
C GLU A 129 5.10 -13.26 8.21
N LEU A 130 5.87 -12.26 8.65
CA LEU A 130 5.44 -10.87 8.68
C LEU A 130 5.02 -10.38 7.28
N LEU A 131 5.87 -10.63 6.28
CA LEU A 131 5.60 -10.24 4.90
C LEU A 131 4.33 -10.93 4.38
N ARG A 132 4.23 -12.25 4.58
CA ARG A 132 3.08 -13.05 4.17
C ARG A 132 1.78 -12.55 4.81
N VAL A 133 1.76 -12.39 6.13
CA VAL A 133 0.57 -11.95 6.88
C VAL A 133 0.11 -10.57 6.41
N THR A 134 1.04 -9.65 6.16
CA THR A 134 0.73 -8.29 5.74
C THR A 134 0.13 -8.27 4.33
N GLU A 135 0.74 -8.97 3.38
CA GLU A 135 0.24 -9.05 2.01
C GLU A 135 -1.11 -9.77 1.95
N GLU A 136 -1.26 -10.90 2.63
CA GLU A 136 -2.52 -11.64 2.66
C GLU A 136 -3.65 -10.86 3.34
N ALA A 137 -3.34 -10.02 4.34
CA ALA A 137 -4.32 -9.12 4.96
C ALA A 137 -4.88 -8.10 3.96
N MET A 138 -4.04 -7.51 3.13
CA MET A 138 -4.46 -6.62 2.05
C MET A 138 -5.41 -7.35 1.09
N TRP A 139 -5.04 -8.55 0.64
CA TRP A 139 -5.87 -9.35 -0.25
C TRP A 139 -7.18 -9.81 0.39
N ALA A 140 -7.20 -10.08 1.71
CA ALA A 140 -8.44 -10.32 2.45
C ALA A 140 -9.37 -9.11 2.44
N GLY A 141 -8.80 -7.90 2.52
CA GLY A 141 -9.53 -6.65 2.35
C GLY A 141 -10.22 -6.55 0.98
N PHE A 142 -9.50 -6.81 -0.12
CA PHE A 142 -10.08 -6.85 -1.48
C PHE A 142 -11.14 -7.95 -1.61
N ALA A 143 -10.89 -9.11 -1.02
CA ALA A 143 -11.84 -10.21 -1.04
C ALA A 143 -13.15 -9.90 -0.30
N ALA A 144 -13.14 -9.01 0.67
CA ALA A 144 -14.33 -8.57 1.38
C ALA A 144 -15.09 -7.43 0.67
N ALA A 145 -14.43 -6.70 -0.22
CA ALA A 145 -15.03 -5.57 -0.91
C ALA A 145 -16.14 -6.02 -1.87
N ARG A 146 -17.33 -5.43 -1.74
CA ARG A 146 -18.48 -5.70 -2.60
C ARG A 146 -19.25 -4.41 -2.89
N LEU A 147 -19.77 -4.27 -4.12
CA LEU A 147 -20.67 -3.16 -4.44
C LEU A 147 -21.85 -3.13 -3.48
N GLY A 148 -22.13 -1.96 -2.91
CA GLY A 148 -23.16 -1.75 -1.90
C GLY A 148 -22.75 -2.07 -0.46
N GLY A 149 -21.62 -2.74 -0.24
CA GLY A 149 -20.98 -2.91 1.05
C GLY A 149 -20.45 -1.59 1.63
N ARG A 150 -19.67 -1.65 2.68
CA ARG A 150 -19.12 -0.47 3.37
C ARG A 150 -17.59 -0.52 3.39
N VAL A 151 -16.96 0.65 3.46
CA VAL A 151 -15.50 0.75 3.56
C VAL A 151 -14.95 -0.08 4.71
N THR A 152 -15.61 -0.10 5.87
CA THR A 152 -15.13 -0.88 7.00
C THR A 152 -15.36 -2.39 6.90
N ASP A 153 -16.00 -2.88 5.85
CA ASP A 153 -16.00 -4.32 5.55
C ASP A 153 -14.59 -4.76 5.15
N ILE A 154 -13.87 -3.90 4.40
CA ILE A 154 -12.45 -4.05 4.08
C ILE A 154 -11.61 -4.03 5.37
N SER A 155 -11.77 -2.98 6.18
CA SER A 155 -11.05 -2.79 7.44
C SER A 155 -11.17 -3.99 8.38
N HIS A 156 -12.40 -4.51 8.51
CA HIS A 156 -12.68 -5.67 9.34
C HIS A 156 -11.99 -6.94 8.82
N ALA A 157 -12.02 -7.15 7.50
CA ALA A 157 -11.38 -8.32 6.89
C ALA A 157 -9.87 -8.30 7.06
N VAL A 158 -9.22 -7.13 6.88
CA VAL A 158 -7.79 -6.93 7.15
C VAL A 158 -7.46 -7.31 8.59
N GLU A 159 -8.17 -6.71 9.57
CA GLU A 159 -7.95 -6.99 10.99
C GLU A 159 -8.16 -8.48 11.32
N GLN A 160 -9.26 -9.08 10.86
CA GLN A 160 -9.56 -10.48 11.14
C GLN A 160 -8.51 -11.41 10.56
N HIS A 161 -8.00 -11.12 9.34
CA HIS A 161 -6.93 -11.90 8.76
C HIS A 161 -5.69 -11.87 9.67
N VAL A 162 -5.16 -10.69 9.98
CA VAL A 162 -3.96 -10.54 10.82
C VAL A 162 -4.12 -11.24 12.17
N ARG A 163 -5.26 -11.01 12.86
CA ARG A 163 -5.50 -11.58 14.19
C ARG A 163 -5.72 -13.10 14.18
N SER A 164 -6.09 -13.67 13.04
CA SER A 164 -6.24 -15.14 12.89
C SER A 164 -4.92 -15.87 12.69
N GLN A 165 -3.84 -15.15 12.35
CA GLN A 165 -2.54 -15.75 12.10
C GLN A 165 -1.78 -15.99 13.40
N ALA A 166 -1.18 -17.17 13.54
CA ALA A 166 -0.29 -17.45 14.65
C ALA A 166 0.93 -16.52 14.59
N HIS A 167 1.29 -15.94 15.73
CA HIS A 167 2.51 -15.13 15.80
C HIS A 167 3.73 -16.06 16.00
N PRO A 168 4.81 -15.91 15.23
CA PRO A 168 5.93 -16.85 15.22
C PRO A 168 6.66 -16.95 16.57
N THR A 169 6.67 -15.91 17.38
CA THR A 169 7.29 -15.91 18.71
C THR A 169 6.28 -16.06 19.87
N GLY A 170 5.01 -16.36 19.56
CA GLY A 170 3.94 -16.47 20.57
C GLY A 170 3.42 -15.14 21.10
N GLY A 171 3.85 -14.02 20.50
CA GLY A 171 3.34 -12.68 20.78
C GLY A 171 2.02 -12.34 20.07
N SER A 172 1.86 -11.10 19.68
CA SER A 172 0.73 -10.62 18.88
C SER A 172 1.20 -9.65 17.80
N TRP A 173 0.62 -9.77 16.62
CA TRP A 173 0.85 -8.82 15.53
C TRP A 173 0.35 -7.42 15.91
N GLY A 174 1.20 -6.41 15.71
CA GLY A 174 0.79 -5.01 15.76
C GLY A 174 0.11 -4.62 14.44
N ILE A 175 -1.06 -4.00 14.50
CA ILE A 175 -1.71 -3.36 13.35
C ILE A 175 -1.67 -1.86 13.61
N LEU A 176 -1.01 -1.09 12.76
CA LEU A 176 -0.91 0.35 12.94
C LEU A 176 -2.30 0.98 12.81
N GLU A 177 -2.66 1.82 13.80
CA GLU A 177 -3.98 2.45 13.87
C GLU A 177 -3.95 3.92 13.43
N ASP A 178 -2.78 4.57 13.44
CA ASP A 178 -2.62 6.00 13.15
C ASP A 178 -2.50 6.27 11.63
N PHE A 179 -2.22 5.23 10.84
CA PHE A 179 -2.12 5.28 9.39
C PHE A 179 -3.22 4.44 8.76
N THR A 180 -3.77 4.92 7.65
CA THR A 180 -4.95 4.31 7.03
C THR A 180 -4.87 4.41 5.52
N GLY A 181 -5.43 3.44 4.84
CA GLY A 181 -5.75 3.57 3.42
C GLY A 181 -6.69 4.74 3.15
N HIS A 182 -6.86 5.09 1.91
CA HIS A 182 -7.53 6.32 1.52
C HIS A 182 -8.24 6.21 0.16
N GLY A 183 -9.12 7.16 -0.12
CA GLY A 183 -9.57 7.43 -1.48
C GLY A 183 -8.43 8.01 -2.30
N ILE A 184 -8.41 7.72 -3.60
CA ILE A 184 -7.37 8.18 -4.52
C ILE A 184 -7.98 8.53 -5.87
N GLY A 185 -7.38 9.50 -6.58
CA GLY A 185 -7.87 9.94 -7.89
C GLY A 185 -7.08 11.11 -8.45
N THR A 186 -7.69 12.28 -8.50
CA THR A 186 -7.02 13.53 -8.91
C THR A 186 -6.11 14.12 -7.84
N ALA A 187 -6.19 13.61 -6.62
CA ALA A 187 -5.21 13.80 -5.56
C ALA A 187 -4.85 12.44 -4.96
N MET A 188 -3.66 12.33 -4.40
CA MET A 188 -3.15 11.09 -3.82
C MET A 188 -4.03 10.68 -2.63
N HIS A 189 -4.14 11.51 -1.62
CA HIS A 189 -4.98 11.26 -0.46
C HIS A 189 -6.31 12.00 -0.57
N GLN A 190 -7.39 11.24 -0.65
CA GLN A 190 -8.76 11.74 -0.71
C GLN A 190 -9.66 10.98 0.29
N PRO A 191 -10.81 11.53 0.69
CA PRO A 191 -11.83 10.74 1.35
C PRO A 191 -12.32 9.58 0.48
N PRO A 192 -12.71 8.43 1.10
CA PRO A 192 -12.72 8.17 2.53
C PRO A 192 -11.40 7.58 3.04
N ASN A 193 -11.15 7.67 4.35
CA ASN A 193 -10.13 6.84 4.99
C ASN A 193 -10.57 5.37 5.01
N VAL A 194 -9.61 4.46 4.86
CA VAL A 194 -9.77 3.00 4.89
C VAL A 194 -8.91 2.42 6.01
N PRO A 195 -9.36 2.46 7.27
CA PRO A 195 -8.59 1.90 8.38
C PRO A 195 -8.29 0.41 8.19
N ASN A 196 -7.18 -0.05 8.76
CA ASN A 196 -6.78 -1.46 8.72
C ASN A 196 -7.42 -2.29 9.86
N TYR A 197 -8.39 -1.74 10.56
CA TYR A 197 -9.09 -2.34 11.69
C TYR A 197 -10.49 -1.76 11.83
N GLY A 198 -11.35 -2.46 12.58
CA GLY A 198 -12.66 -1.96 12.98
C GLY A 198 -13.83 -2.89 12.73
N ARG A 199 -15.01 -2.41 13.03
CA ARG A 199 -16.26 -3.17 12.87
C ARG A 199 -16.80 -3.03 11.45
N ALA A 200 -17.17 -4.15 10.83
CA ALA A 200 -17.84 -4.18 9.53
C ALA A 200 -19.15 -3.35 9.49
N GLY A 201 -19.58 -2.98 8.31
CA GLY A 201 -20.87 -2.34 8.05
C GLY A 201 -20.90 -0.84 8.34
N ARG A 202 -19.75 -0.15 8.39
CA ARG A 202 -19.64 1.28 8.69
C ARG A 202 -18.97 2.05 7.55
N GLY A 203 -19.00 3.38 7.66
CA GLY A 203 -18.39 4.29 6.67
C GLY A 203 -19.20 4.42 5.38
N PRO A 204 -18.60 5.06 4.35
CA PRO A 204 -19.19 5.22 3.03
C PRO A 204 -19.52 3.88 2.37
N LYS A 205 -20.48 3.90 1.43
CA LYS A 205 -20.76 2.73 0.60
C LYS A 205 -19.66 2.54 -0.42
N LEU A 206 -19.36 1.27 -0.69
CA LEU A 206 -18.54 0.89 -1.84
C LEU A 206 -19.42 0.98 -3.09
N GLU A 207 -19.12 1.94 -3.93
CA GLU A 207 -19.87 2.26 -5.14
C GLU A 207 -18.97 2.12 -6.37
N ARG A 208 -19.59 1.89 -7.53
CA ARG A 208 -18.86 1.89 -8.80
C ARG A 208 -18.18 3.24 -9.02
N GLY A 209 -16.90 3.22 -9.41
CA GLY A 209 -16.11 4.42 -9.64
C GLY A 209 -15.44 4.99 -8.38
N LEU A 210 -15.68 4.39 -7.21
CA LEU A 210 -14.86 4.66 -6.03
C LEU A 210 -13.53 3.91 -6.17
N ALA A 211 -12.41 4.64 -6.13
CA ALA A 211 -11.07 4.07 -6.09
C ALA A 211 -10.44 4.30 -4.73
N LEU A 212 -9.84 3.24 -4.17
CA LEU A 212 -9.29 3.23 -2.81
C LEU A 212 -7.91 2.58 -2.81
N ALA A 213 -7.00 3.09 -1.96
CA ALA A 213 -5.82 2.40 -1.48
C ALA A 213 -6.19 1.56 -0.27
N VAL A 214 -5.73 0.31 -0.24
CA VAL A 214 -5.80 -0.59 0.93
C VAL A 214 -4.38 -0.97 1.29
N GLU A 215 -3.95 -0.57 2.48
CA GLU A 215 -2.54 -0.52 2.84
C GLU A 215 -2.29 -0.93 4.29
N PRO A 216 -2.44 -2.22 4.64
CA PRO A 216 -2.10 -2.67 5.98
C PRO A 216 -0.60 -2.49 6.27
N MET A 217 -0.34 -1.93 7.46
CA MET A 217 0.97 -1.85 8.09
C MET A 217 0.95 -2.74 9.32
N VAL A 218 1.78 -3.78 9.31
CA VAL A 218 1.83 -4.79 10.39
C VAL A 218 3.24 -4.84 10.97
N THR A 219 3.34 -5.05 12.29
CA THR A 219 4.61 -5.20 13.00
C THR A 219 4.70 -6.52 13.74
N LEU A 220 5.92 -6.99 13.98
CA LEU A 220 6.22 -8.14 14.84
C LEU A 220 6.01 -7.85 16.36
N GLY A 221 5.49 -6.69 16.70
CA GLY A 221 5.34 -6.29 18.10
C GLY A 221 4.26 -5.23 18.30
N SER A 222 4.67 -4.05 18.76
CA SER A 222 3.75 -2.97 19.12
C SER A 222 3.00 -2.41 17.91
N LYS A 223 1.72 -2.09 18.11
CA LYS A 223 0.92 -1.30 17.17
C LYS A 223 1.19 0.20 17.22
N HIS A 224 2.01 0.64 18.17
CA HIS A 224 2.34 2.06 18.37
C HIS A 224 3.57 2.42 17.55
N ALA A 225 3.55 3.63 17.02
CA ALA A 225 4.62 4.19 16.22
C ALA A 225 5.07 5.54 16.80
N VAL A 226 6.27 5.95 16.40
CA VAL A 226 6.85 7.25 16.72
C VAL A 226 7.39 7.90 15.46
N LEU A 227 7.29 9.23 15.37
CA LEU A 227 7.88 9.99 14.28
C LEU A 227 9.36 10.24 14.58
N ASP A 228 10.22 10.02 13.58
CA ASP A 228 11.65 10.30 13.66
C ASP A 228 11.93 11.81 13.57
N ASP A 229 13.14 12.22 13.91
CA ASP A 229 13.60 13.62 13.88
C ASP A 229 13.61 14.24 12.47
N ASP A 230 13.53 13.43 11.42
CA ASP A 230 13.44 13.85 10.02
C ASP A 230 12.03 14.35 9.62
N GLU A 231 11.07 14.33 10.55
CA GLU A 231 9.69 14.77 10.40
C GLU A 231 8.83 13.95 9.42
N TRP A 232 9.37 12.81 8.90
CA TRP A 232 8.69 11.91 7.96
C TRP A 232 8.71 10.45 8.37
N THR A 233 9.90 9.91 8.66
CA THR A 233 10.06 8.48 8.91
C THR A 233 9.29 8.07 10.17
N VAL A 234 8.44 7.06 10.02
CA VAL A 234 7.66 6.49 11.12
C VAL A 234 8.31 5.18 11.55
N LEU A 235 8.69 5.11 12.83
CA LEU A 235 9.34 3.96 13.44
C LEU A 235 8.34 3.18 14.31
N SER A 236 8.49 1.86 14.41
CA SER A 236 7.79 1.11 15.44
C SER A 236 8.29 1.52 16.83
N ALA A 237 7.37 1.72 17.78
CA ALA A 237 7.73 2.29 19.09
C ALA A 237 8.59 1.35 19.95
N ASP A 238 8.61 0.08 19.66
CA ASP A 238 9.37 -0.96 20.38
C ASP A 238 10.57 -1.52 19.57
N GLY A 239 10.86 -0.94 18.39
CA GLY A 239 11.92 -1.40 17.49
C GLY A 239 11.61 -2.72 16.77
N SER A 240 10.38 -3.23 16.86
CA SER A 240 9.96 -4.42 16.11
C SER A 240 9.89 -4.11 14.62
N TRP A 241 10.22 -5.10 13.79
CA TRP A 241 10.18 -4.94 12.35
C TRP A 241 8.76 -4.85 11.83
N ALA A 242 8.61 -4.11 10.72
CA ALA A 242 7.35 -3.81 10.09
C ALA A 242 7.31 -4.25 8.63
N ALA A 243 6.12 -4.48 8.12
CA ALA A 243 5.84 -4.64 6.70
C ALA A 243 4.64 -3.77 6.30
N HIS A 244 4.70 -3.26 5.08
CA HIS A 244 3.67 -2.48 4.42
C HIS A 244 3.37 -3.10 3.06
N SER A 245 2.11 -3.38 2.79
CA SER A 245 1.64 -3.85 1.48
C SER A 245 0.46 -3.00 1.05
N GLU A 246 0.47 -2.54 -0.19
CA GLU A 246 -0.58 -1.66 -0.68
C GLU A 246 -0.88 -1.90 -2.15
N HIS A 247 -2.16 -1.75 -2.48
CA HIS A 247 -2.63 -1.56 -3.85
C HIS A 247 -3.80 -0.59 -3.93
N THR A 248 -3.84 0.18 -5.02
CA THR A 248 -5.03 0.91 -5.45
C THR A 248 -5.99 -0.03 -6.19
N PHE A 249 -7.28 -0.01 -5.81
CA PHE A 249 -8.30 -0.81 -6.46
C PHE A 249 -9.62 -0.06 -6.67
N THR A 250 -10.49 -0.62 -7.50
CA THR A 250 -11.89 -0.20 -7.67
C THR A 250 -12.81 -1.42 -7.81
N LEU A 251 -14.11 -1.18 -7.71
CA LEU A 251 -15.14 -2.18 -7.98
C LEU A 251 -15.89 -1.84 -9.27
N THR A 252 -16.04 -2.85 -10.11
CA THR A 252 -16.91 -2.83 -11.29
C THR A 252 -18.11 -3.75 -11.07
N PRO A 253 -19.12 -3.74 -11.95
CA PRO A 253 -20.23 -4.69 -11.87
C PRO A 253 -19.78 -6.16 -11.91
N ASP A 254 -18.63 -6.44 -12.53
CA ASP A 254 -18.09 -7.78 -12.73
C ASP A 254 -17.23 -8.27 -11.56
N GLY A 255 -16.70 -7.34 -10.73
CA GLY A 255 -15.87 -7.70 -9.58
C GLY A 255 -14.86 -6.64 -9.16
N ALA A 256 -13.83 -7.06 -8.45
CA ALA A 256 -12.71 -6.22 -8.05
C ALA A 256 -11.68 -6.06 -9.17
N TRP A 257 -11.12 -4.86 -9.30
CA TRP A 257 -10.05 -4.55 -10.24
C TRP A 257 -8.91 -3.83 -9.52
N ILE A 258 -7.76 -4.48 -9.42
CA ILE A 258 -6.58 -3.94 -8.75
C ILE A 258 -5.80 -3.11 -9.76
N LEU A 259 -5.93 -1.79 -9.66
CA LEU A 259 -5.42 -0.86 -10.69
C LEU A 259 -3.89 -0.82 -10.75
N THR A 260 -3.20 -1.17 -9.68
CA THR A 260 -1.74 -1.17 -9.57
C THR A 260 -1.11 -2.56 -9.72
N ALA A 261 -1.87 -3.65 -9.69
CA ALA A 261 -1.35 -4.97 -10.04
C ALA A 261 -1.20 -5.09 -11.56
N VAL A 262 -0.07 -5.62 -12.08
CA VAL A 262 0.22 -5.67 -13.51
C VAL A 262 -0.82 -6.50 -14.28
N ASP A 263 -1.28 -7.62 -13.70
CA ASP A 263 -2.36 -8.46 -14.23
C ASP A 263 -3.77 -8.01 -13.81
N GLY A 264 -3.89 -6.84 -13.16
CA GLY A 264 -5.14 -6.34 -12.60
C GLY A 264 -5.60 -7.08 -11.34
N GLY A 265 -4.74 -7.92 -10.75
CA GLY A 265 -5.05 -8.79 -9.62
C GLY A 265 -5.77 -10.09 -10.00
N ARG A 266 -5.86 -10.41 -11.31
CA ARG A 266 -6.63 -11.55 -11.85
C ARG A 266 -6.23 -12.89 -11.21
N ALA A 267 -4.94 -13.18 -11.15
CA ALA A 267 -4.45 -14.44 -10.61
C ALA A 267 -4.82 -14.61 -9.13
N ARG A 268 -4.51 -13.60 -8.32
CA ARG A 268 -4.74 -13.69 -6.87
C ARG A 268 -6.22 -13.65 -6.50
N LEU A 269 -7.03 -12.85 -7.20
CA LEU A 269 -8.48 -12.84 -6.99
C LEU A 269 -9.11 -14.20 -7.34
N ALA A 270 -8.62 -14.87 -8.40
CA ALA A 270 -9.09 -16.21 -8.77
C ALA A 270 -8.77 -17.26 -7.68
N GLU A 271 -7.57 -17.23 -7.10
CA GLU A 271 -7.20 -18.11 -5.96
C GLU A 271 -8.14 -17.88 -4.75
N LEU A 272 -8.56 -16.65 -4.51
CA LEU A 272 -9.47 -16.28 -3.43
C LEU A 272 -10.95 -16.51 -3.77
N GLY A 273 -11.27 -16.99 -4.99
CA GLY A 273 -12.64 -17.17 -5.44
C GLY A 273 -13.42 -15.84 -5.60
N VAL A 274 -12.72 -14.73 -5.81
CA VAL A 274 -13.29 -13.39 -5.95
C VAL A 274 -13.44 -13.06 -7.45
N PRO A 275 -14.61 -12.56 -7.90
CA PRO A 275 -14.79 -12.15 -9.28
C PRO A 275 -13.82 -11.04 -9.67
N TYR A 276 -13.21 -11.18 -10.85
CA TYR A 276 -12.34 -10.18 -11.47
C TYR A 276 -13.17 -9.18 -12.27
N GLY A 277 -12.95 -7.90 -12.03
CA GLY A 277 -13.70 -6.80 -12.65
C GLY A 277 -12.93 -5.95 -13.65
N GLY A 278 -11.72 -6.36 -14.03
CA GLY A 278 -10.90 -5.66 -15.04
C GLY A 278 -11.13 -6.16 -16.45
N ASP A 279 -10.31 -5.64 -17.39
CA ASP A 279 -10.36 -5.95 -18.82
C ASP A 279 -9.90 -7.38 -19.16
#